data_3f71dc2fcde986895b44097a7a73e0e1
#
_entry.id   3f71dc2fcde986895b44097a7a73e0e1
#
_cell.length_a   1.000
_cell.length_b   1.000
_cell.length_c   1.000
_cell.angle_alpha   90.00
_cell.angle_beta   90.00
_cell.angle_gamma   90.00
#
_symmetry.space_group_name_H-M   'P 1'
#
loop_
_entity.id
_entity.type
_entity.pdbx_description
1 polymer ?
#
loop_
_entity_poly.entity_id
_entity_poly.type
_entity_poly.pdbx_seq_one_letter_code
_entity_poly.pdbx_strand_id
1 'polypeptide(L)'
;MTYFNLLYLAKISGRIAVIPPFAPSHVGSEAGFVPFGDVFDVPRLARNMGIPVIEWRDVKNENSTVSDEIGCWSPWATASNEHSPRGNTIEPHLALDVSYTPVPDSAILFPQYSNDPHTRFWSLASITFPTGRAAANLPAQARFPSRQSGQTQLPDEQMACFDFLYYVGEVQNFEFNYEWSPAWRFAGTHAHWTSRMVSLAEEALRSVFGINEEEEIPRFISIHVRHGDFRQYCNSVFGNEEEGCFAPLSAYSTRVDEIKADLWERHGIEVERVVVMSDEQDPEWWAGVTELGWNTVNHGTLQTEEKYGRWYPVLLDAVIQSMGAGFVGTDKSTMSLIAQKRVEDWNEGTTREVRWGRDDADQHRKRDLDEIAHELYF
;
A
#
# COMPACT_ATOMS: atom_id res chain seq x y z
N MET A 1 -1.39 2.26 1.43
CA MET A 1 -2.42 2.54 2.47
C MET A 1 -2.20 3.89 3.15
N THR A 2 -0.98 4.23 3.60
CA THR A 2 -0.70 5.52 4.28
C THR A 2 -1.24 6.75 3.56
N TYR A 3 -1.10 6.83 2.24
CA TYR A 3 -1.64 7.95 1.45
C TYR A 3 -3.18 8.02 1.47
N PHE A 4 -3.87 6.89 1.41
CA PHE A 4 -5.34 6.86 1.49
C PHE A 4 -5.82 7.27 2.88
N ASN A 5 -5.12 6.83 3.93
CA ASN A 5 -5.40 7.24 5.30
C ASN A 5 -5.16 8.75 5.48
N LEU A 6 -4.08 9.31 4.89
CA LEU A 6 -3.83 10.75 4.88
C LEU A 6 -4.96 11.54 4.20
N LEU A 7 -5.40 11.09 3.02
CA LEU A 7 -6.47 11.74 2.26
C LEU A 7 -7.82 11.70 3.00
N TYR A 8 -8.14 10.56 3.61
CA TYR A 8 -9.34 10.44 4.42
C TYR A 8 -9.27 11.28 5.70
N LEU A 9 -8.12 11.30 6.37
CA LEU A 9 -7.90 12.14 7.54
C LEU A 9 -8.02 13.63 7.20
N ALA A 10 -7.47 14.07 6.06
CA ALA A 10 -7.63 15.44 5.58
C ALA A 10 -9.11 15.80 5.36
N LYS A 11 -9.90 14.89 4.78
CA LYS A 11 -11.36 15.06 4.61
C LYS A 11 -12.07 15.30 5.91
N ILE A 12 -11.90 14.40 6.89
CA ILE A 12 -12.66 14.47 8.14
C ILE A 12 -12.18 15.59 9.09
N SER A 13 -10.95 16.07 8.90
CA SER A 13 -10.40 17.23 9.62
C SER A 13 -10.64 18.56 8.93
N GLY A 14 -11.27 18.57 7.74
CA GLY A 14 -11.51 19.79 6.96
C GLY A 14 -10.24 20.45 6.44
N ARG A 15 -9.16 19.69 6.22
CA ARG A 15 -7.85 20.17 5.77
C ARG A 15 -7.60 19.84 4.30
N ILE A 16 -6.69 20.60 3.69
CA ILE A 16 -6.14 20.30 2.37
C ILE A 16 -5.04 19.26 2.56
N ALA A 17 -5.13 18.14 1.83
CA ALA A 17 -4.08 17.14 1.85
C ALA A 17 -2.86 17.61 1.08
N VAL A 18 -1.68 17.52 1.71
CA VAL A 18 -0.37 17.68 1.06
C VAL A 18 0.29 16.30 0.97
N ILE A 19 0.40 15.78 -0.24
CA ILE A 19 0.93 14.43 -0.46
C ILE A 19 2.45 14.50 -0.63
N PRO A 20 3.24 13.80 0.20
CA PRO A 20 4.67 13.67 0.01
C PRO A 20 4.99 12.69 -1.15
N PRO A 21 6.19 12.72 -1.72
CA PRO A 21 6.63 11.75 -2.71
C PRO A 21 6.76 10.35 -2.11
N PHE A 22 6.84 9.34 -2.96
CA PHE A 22 7.16 7.97 -2.54
C PHE A 22 8.60 7.88 -2.07
N ALA A 23 8.80 7.34 -0.89
CA ALA A 23 10.13 7.05 -0.34
C ALA A 23 10.55 5.60 -0.68
N PRO A 24 11.83 5.36 -1.02
CA PRO A 24 12.31 4.08 -1.53
C PRO A 24 12.50 3.03 -0.42
N SER A 25 11.43 2.56 0.20
CA SER A 25 11.50 1.60 1.31
C SER A 25 11.78 0.16 0.88
N HIS A 26 11.38 -0.23 -0.35
CA HIS A 26 11.51 -1.61 -0.84
C HIS A 26 12.28 -1.75 -2.16
N VAL A 27 12.66 -0.63 -2.78
CA VAL A 27 13.34 -0.62 -4.10
C VAL A 27 14.82 -0.22 -4.01
N GLY A 28 15.34 -0.07 -2.78
CA GLY A 28 16.70 0.39 -2.51
C GLY A 28 16.79 1.93 -2.45
N SER A 29 17.63 2.45 -1.54
CA SER A 29 17.76 3.89 -1.29
C SER A 29 18.20 4.69 -2.51
N GLU A 30 18.92 4.07 -3.40
CA GLU A 30 19.42 4.67 -4.66
C GLU A 30 18.31 4.87 -5.70
N ALA A 31 17.12 4.31 -5.51
CA ALA A 31 15.97 4.56 -6.38
C ALA A 31 15.46 6.01 -6.30
N GLY A 32 15.85 6.74 -5.25
CA GLY A 32 15.40 8.10 -5.03
C GLY A 32 13.90 8.20 -4.71
N PHE A 33 13.36 9.40 -4.80
CA PHE A 33 11.96 9.69 -4.49
C PHE A 33 11.18 9.91 -5.77
N VAL A 34 9.91 9.51 -5.79
CA VAL A 34 9.03 9.69 -6.95
C VAL A 34 7.82 10.51 -6.52
N PRO A 35 7.52 11.65 -7.17
CA PRO A 35 6.32 12.41 -6.90
C PRO A 35 5.06 11.57 -7.09
N PHE A 36 4.09 11.76 -6.20
CA PHE A 36 2.85 10.98 -6.25
C PHE A 36 2.09 11.18 -7.57
N GLY A 37 2.07 12.41 -8.10
CA GLY A 37 1.39 12.75 -9.34
C GLY A 37 2.09 12.27 -10.61
N ASP A 38 3.32 11.74 -10.51
CA ASP A 38 3.97 11.07 -11.64
C ASP A 38 3.40 9.66 -11.84
N VAL A 39 2.79 9.10 -10.79
CA VAL A 39 2.22 7.75 -10.75
C VAL A 39 0.69 7.79 -10.82
N PHE A 40 0.04 8.65 -10.04
CA PHE A 40 -1.41 8.77 -9.92
C PHE A 40 -1.94 10.08 -10.47
N ASP A 41 -3.12 10.04 -11.11
CA ASP A 41 -3.82 11.22 -11.65
C ASP A 41 -4.41 12.06 -10.50
N VAL A 42 -3.59 12.93 -9.91
CA VAL A 42 -3.98 13.81 -8.78
C VAL A 42 -5.16 14.71 -9.13
N PRO A 43 -5.23 15.35 -10.31
CA PRO A 43 -6.41 16.14 -10.70
C PRO A 43 -7.70 15.32 -10.73
N ARG A 44 -7.68 14.11 -11.24
CA ARG A 44 -8.83 13.18 -11.23
C ARG A 44 -9.20 12.77 -9.82
N LEU A 45 -8.20 12.40 -9.02
CA LEU A 45 -8.37 12.02 -7.61
C LEU A 45 -9.07 13.14 -6.82
N ALA A 46 -8.56 14.38 -6.91
CA ALA A 46 -9.13 15.52 -6.21
C ALA A 46 -10.58 15.79 -6.63
N ARG A 47 -10.88 15.74 -7.95
CA ARG A 47 -12.25 15.91 -8.47
C ARG A 47 -13.20 14.84 -7.93
N ASN A 48 -12.78 13.57 -7.94
CA ASN A 48 -13.65 12.47 -7.52
C ASN A 48 -13.90 12.47 -6.01
N MET A 49 -12.89 12.82 -5.21
CA MET A 49 -13.06 12.98 -3.76
C MET A 49 -13.81 14.27 -3.36
N GLY A 50 -13.90 15.24 -4.25
CA GLY A 50 -14.50 16.55 -3.96
C GLY A 50 -13.76 17.37 -2.91
N ILE A 51 -12.45 17.15 -2.78
CA ILE A 51 -11.57 17.96 -1.91
C ILE A 51 -10.29 18.34 -2.67
N PRO A 52 -9.67 19.49 -2.33
CA PRO A 52 -8.39 19.87 -2.90
C PRO A 52 -7.28 18.93 -2.39
N VAL A 53 -6.38 18.58 -3.30
CA VAL A 53 -5.18 17.81 -3.02
C VAL A 53 -4.02 18.50 -3.72
N ILE A 54 -2.92 18.69 -3.01
CA ILE A 54 -1.68 19.25 -3.52
C ILE A 54 -0.51 18.32 -3.20
N GLU A 55 0.54 18.42 -3.95
CA GLU A 55 1.76 17.65 -3.71
C GLU A 55 2.78 18.50 -2.93
N TRP A 56 3.76 17.84 -2.32
CA TRP A 56 4.83 18.54 -1.62
C TRP A 56 5.57 19.57 -2.50
N ARG A 57 5.79 19.23 -3.77
CA ARG A 57 6.42 20.14 -4.76
C ARG A 57 5.64 21.43 -5.02
N ASP A 58 4.35 21.47 -4.70
CA ASP A 58 3.52 22.66 -4.80
C ASP A 58 3.66 23.56 -3.57
N VAL A 59 4.13 23.02 -2.45
CA VAL A 59 4.28 23.73 -1.17
C VAL A 59 5.70 24.26 -1.00
N LYS A 60 6.70 23.47 -1.41
CA LYS A 60 8.11 23.78 -1.24
C LYS A 60 8.90 23.44 -2.51
N ASN A 61 9.77 24.36 -2.90
CA ASN A 61 10.67 24.13 -4.02
C ASN A 61 11.60 22.94 -3.70
N GLU A 62 11.61 21.94 -4.56
CA GLU A 62 12.43 20.71 -4.41
C GLU A 62 13.94 21.00 -4.33
N ASN A 63 14.39 22.11 -4.92
CA ASN A 63 15.79 22.55 -4.85
C ASN A 63 16.09 23.46 -3.64
N SER A 64 15.12 23.64 -2.73
CA SER A 64 15.34 24.45 -1.53
C SER A 64 16.27 23.71 -0.56
N THR A 65 17.34 24.40 -0.16
CA THR A 65 18.26 23.92 0.89
C THR A 65 17.89 24.44 2.27
N VAL A 66 16.83 25.23 2.36
CA VAL A 66 16.35 25.78 3.64
C VAL A 66 15.59 24.68 4.36
N SER A 67 16.06 24.35 5.55
CA SER A 67 15.35 23.43 6.45
C SER A 67 14.28 24.18 7.22
N ASP A 68 13.02 23.73 7.14
CA ASP A 68 11.92 24.31 7.91
C ASP A 68 11.71 23.51 9.20
N GLU A 69 11.71 24.21 10.33
CA GLU A 69 11.41 23.62 11.63
C GLU A 69 9.90 23.47 11.79
N ILE A 70 9.43 22.24 12.01
CA ILE A 70 8.01 21.95 12.23
C ILE A 70 7.78 21.01 13.41
N GLY A 71 6.62 21.15 14.04
CA GLY A 71 6.11 20.20 15.02
C GLY A 71 5.10 19.26 14.41
N CYS A 72 5.30 17.94 14.59
CA CYS A 72 4.39 16.92 14.13
C CYS A 72 3.80 16.10 15.31
N TRP A 73 2.67 15.49 15.09
CA TRP A 73 2.09 14.51 15.97
C TRP A 73 2.76 13.15 15.77
N SER A 74 2.92 12.38 16.84
CA SER A 74 3.41 11.01 16.78
C SER A 74 2.36 10.01 17.29
N PRO A 75 1.50 9.47 16.42
CA PRO A 75 0.69 8.29 16.71
C PRO A 75 1.54 7.09 17.14
N TRP A 76 2.68 6.88 16.51
CA TRP A 76 3.56 5.75 16.78
C TRP A 76 4.13 5.76 18.20
N ALA A 77 4.61 6.92 18.68
CA ALA A 77 5.13 7.03 20.06
C ALA A 77 4.08 6.75 21.12
N THR A 78 2.80 6.99 20.83
CA THR A 78 1.70 6.74 21.77
C THR A 78 1.23 5.29 21.72
N ALA A 79 1.06 4.73 20.53
CA ALA A 79 0.38 3.43 20.37
C ALA A 79 1.34 2.24 20.26
N SER A 80 2.61 2.46 19.85
CA SER A 80 3.58 1.37 19.77
C SER A 80 4.33 1.12 21.08
N ASN A 81 4.89 -0.07 21.23
CA ASN A 81 5.75 -0.43 22.36
C ASN A 81 7.11 0.28 22.35
N GLU A 82 7.47 0.97 21.29
CA GLU A 82 8.73 1.69 21.20
C GLU A 82 8.72 2.98 22.01
N HIS A 83 7.53 3.55 22.27
CA HIS A 83 7.35 4.82 23.00
C HIS A 83 8.26 5.96 22.50
N SER A 84 8.57 5.94 21.20
CA SER A 84 9.40 6.93 20.50
C SER A 84 8.84 7.18 19.11
N PRO A 85 9.05 8.36 18.51
CA PRO A 85 8.61 8.63 17.15
C PRO A 85 9.25 7.67 16.15
N ARG A 86 8.50 7.26 15.14
CA ARG A 86 9.02 6.44 14.07
C ARG A 86 9.96 7.27 13.22
N GLY A 87 11.22 6.81 13.10
CA GLY A 87 12.17 7.46 12.20
C GLY A 87 11.66 7.45 10.75
N ASN A 88 11.80 8.57 10.07
CA ASN A 88 11.34 8.71 8.69
C ASN A 88 12.48 9.20 7.79
N THR A 89 12.72 8.51 6.68
CA THR A 89 13.76 8.88 5.71
C THR A 89 13.33 10.02 4.79
N ILE A 90 12.04 10.34 4.78
CA ILE A 90 11.50 11.39 3.91
C ILE A 90 11.79 12.80 4.44
N GLU A 91 11.89 13.00 5.75
CA GLU A 91 12.07 14.32 6.38
C GLU A 91 13.28 15.09 5.83
N PRO A 92 14.49 14.48 5.74
CA PRO A 92 15.65 15.16 5.15
C PRO A 92 15.44 15.51 3.68
N HIS A 93 14.75 14.64 2.91
CA HIS A 93 14.44 14.90 1.50
C HIS A 93 13.49 16.08 1.32
N LEU A 94 12.53 16.23 2.24
CA LEU A 94 11.61 17.37 2.26
C LEU A 94 12.26 18.65 2.83
N ALA A 95 13.51 18.57 3.26
CA ALA A 95 14.22 19.61 3.99
C ALA A 95 13.40 20.11 5.20
N LEU A 96 12.98 19.15 6.04
CA LEU A 96 12.26 19.39 7.28
C LEU A 96 13.12 19.02 8.48
N ASP A 97 13.07 19.87 9.48
CA ASP A 97 13.59 19.62 10.82
C ASP A 97 12.41 19.42 11.76
N VAL A 98 12.16 18.14 12.13
CA VAL A 98 10.90 17.74 12.76
C VAL A 98 11.10 17.41 14.23
N SER A 99 10.30 18.04 15.07
CA SER A 99 10.07 17.60 16.46
C SER A 99 8.71 16.94 16.58
N TYR A 100 8.57 16.03 17.54
CA TYR A 100 7.35 15.24 17.66
C TYR A 100 6.67 15.39 19.02
N THR A 101 5.35 15.42 19.00
CA THR A 101 4.48 15.38 20.18
C THR A 101 3.64 14.10 20.14
N PRO A 102 3.68 13.22 21.15
CA PRO A 102 2.78 12.08 21.21
C PRO A 102 1.32 12.53 21.10
N VAL A 103 0.49 11.75 20.41
CA VAL A 103 -0.96 11.99 20.45
C VAL A 103 -1.53 11.57 21.82
N PRO A 104 -2.69 12.10 22.24
CA PRO A 104 -3.31 11.66 23.50
C PRO A 104 -3.60 10.15 23.49
N ASP A 105 -3.52 9.50 24.66
CA ASP A 105 -3.82 8.06 24.83
C ASP A 105 -5.24 7.69 24.35
N SER A 106 -6.17 8.63 24.39
CA SER A 106 -7.51 8.45 23.83
C SER A 106 -7.53 8.21 22.32
N ALA A 107 -6.41 8.42 21.63
CA ALA A 107 -6.26 8.09 20.22
C ALA A 107 -5.95 6.61 19.96
N ILE A 108 -5.53 5.85 20.97
CA ILE A 108 -5.27 4.41 20.84
C ILE A 108 -6.58 3.70 20.51
N LEU A 109 -6.56 2.87 19.47
CA LEU A 109 -7.77 2.17 19.00
C LEU A 109 -8.24 1.11 20.02
N PHE A 110 -7.30 0.29 20.52
CA PHE A 110 -7.56 -0.77 21.48
C PHE A 110 -6.61 -0.67 22.70
N PRO A 111 -6.90 0.23 23.65
CA PRO A 111 -6.00 0.48 24.78
C PRO A 111 -5.80 -0.73 25.70
N GLN A 112 -6.62 -1.78 25.57
CA GLN A 112 -6.47 -3.02 26.32
C GLN A 112 -5.38 -3.96 25.75
N TYR A 113 -4.89 -3.69 24.53
CA TYR A 113 -3.85 -4.48 23.87
C TYR A 113 -2.56 -3.66 23.75
N SER A 114 -1.57 -3.99 24.57
CA SER A 114 -0.30 -3.23 24.65
C SER A 114 0.55 -3.30 23.38
N ASN A 115 0.30 -4.28 22.50
CA ASN A 115 1.10 -4.51 21.29
C ASN A 115 0.42 -4.01 20.01
N ASP A 116 -0.74 -3.38 20.13
CA ASP A 116 -1.49 -2.90 18.99
C ASP A 116 -1.17 -1.43 18.69
N PRO A 117 -0.49 -1.10 17.58
CA PRO A 117 -0.09 0.26 17.27
C PRO A 117 -1.20 1.10 16.61
N HIS A 118 -2.45 0.59 16.51
CA HIS A 118 -3.50 1.30 15.82
C HIS A 118 -4.05 2.49 16.59
N THR A 119 -4.30 3.58 15.86
CA THR A 119 -4.95 4.80 16.37
C THR A 119 -6.26 5.06 15.62
N ARG A 120 -7.12 5.95 16.21
CA ARG A 120 -8.45 6.26 15.69
C ARG A 120 -8.43 7.47 14.74
N PHE A 121 -9.05 7.35 13.58
CA PHE A 121 -9.19 8.46 12.64
C PHE A 121 -9.81 9.71 13.27
N TRP A 122 -10.95 9.58 13.96
CA TRP A 122 -11.64 10.73 14.56
C TRP A 122 -10.86 11.34 15.71
N SER A 123 -10.08 10.56 16.45
CA SER A 123 -9.21 11.10 17.50
C SER A 123 -8.07 11.92 16.89
N LEU A 124 -7.43 11.42 15.82
CA LEU A 124 -6.40 12.17 15.09
C LEU A 124 -6.99 13.42 14.43
N ALA A 125 -8.18 13.33 13.83
CA ALA A 125 -8.86 14.49 13.25
C ALA A 125 -9.15 15.57 14.32
N SER A 126 -9.62 15.16 15.50
CA SER A 126 -10.00 16.09 16.57
C SER A 126 -8.85 16.98 17.04
N ILE A 127 -7.64 16.45 17.11
CA ILE A 127 -6.46 17.22 17.56
C ILE A 127 -5.94 18.19 16.50
N THR A 128 -6.41 18.12 15.27
CA THR A 128 -6.08 19.12 14.22
C THR A 128 -6.94 20.37 14.27
N PHE A 129 -7.98 20.39 15.10
CA PHE A 129 -8.76 21.60 15.38
C PHE A 129 -8.14 22.40 16.56
N PRO A 130 -8.25 23.74 16.55
CA PRO A 130 -7.57 24.58 17.54
C PRO A 130 -7.88 24.21 19.01
N THR A 131 -9.13 23.90 19.31
CA THR A 131 -9.55 23.51 20.67
C THR A 131 -9.03 22.15 21.06
N GLY A 132 -9.08 21.16 20.16
CA GLY A 132 -8.55 19.81 20.39
C GLY A 132 -7.03 19.83 20.53
N ARG A 133 -6.34 20.59 19.68
CA ARG A 133 -4.89 20.78 19.78
C ARG A 133 -4.48 21.40 21.10
N ALA A 134 -5.14 22.46 21.54
CA ALA A 134 -4.86 23.10 22.83
C ALA A 134 -5.06 22.11 24.00
N ALA A 135 -6.11 21.31 23.97
CA ALA A 135 -6.37 20.30 24.99
C ALA A 135 -5.30 19.17 24.97
N ALA A 136 -4.87 18.74 23.78
CA ALA A 136 -3.86 17.71 23.60
C ALA A 136 -2.44 18.14 24.05
N ASN A 137 -2.15 19.43 24.03
CA ASN A 137 -0.88 20.00 24.51
C ASN A 137 -0.84 20.29 26.00
N LEU A 138 -1.94 20.04 26.72
CA LEU A 138 -2.07 20.28 28.16
C LEU A 138 -2.43 18.97 28.91
N PRO A 139 -1.73 18.60 29.96
CA PRO A 139 -0.48 19.12 30.47
C PRO A 139 0.68 18.73 29.53
N ALA A 140 1.82 19.41 29.70
CA ALA A 140 2.99 19.23 28.84
C ALA A 140 3.33 17.74 28.61
N GLN A 141 2.88 17.20 27.52
CA GLN A 141 3.31 15.87 27.08
C GLN A 141 4.81 15.91 26.82
N ALA A 142 5.50 14.80 27.11
CA ALA A 142 6.91 14.69 26.82
C ALA A 142 7.09 14.79 25.29
N ARG A 143 7.66 15.90 24.83
CA ARG A 143 7.96 16.13 23.43
C ARG A 143 9.31 15.55 23.08
N PHE A 144 9.43 15.06 21.88
CA PHE A 144 10.68 14.61 21.33
C PHE A 144 11.28 15.75 20.51
N PRO A 145 12.42 16.33 20.94
CA PRO A 145 13.07 17.38 20.18
C PRO A 145 13.56 16.88 18.85
N SER A 146 13.71 17.79 17.88
CA SER A 146 14.32 17.48 16.61
C SER A 146 15.70 16.85 16.79
N ARG A 147 16.02 15.88 15.96
CA ARG A 147 17.35 15.25 15.94
C ARG A 147 18.42 16.14 15.33
N GLN A 148 18.02 17.14 14.54
CA GLN A 148 18.96 18.06 13.85
C GLN A 148 19.28 19.26 14.74
N SER A 149 18.28 20.07 15.10
CA SER A 149 18.48 21.31 15.87
C SER A 149 18.41 21.12 17.39
N GLY A 150 17.82 20.02 17.86
CA GLY A 150 17.48 19.84 19.29
C GLY A 150 16.32 20.73 19.76
N GLN A 151 15.65 21.44 18.86
CA GLN A 151 14.52 22.31 19.17
C GLN A 151 13.21 21.54 19.25
N THR A 152 12.24 22.11 19.92
CA THR A 152 10.90 21.56 20.08
C THR A 152 9.86 22.56 19.58
N GLN A 153 9.12 22.21 18.56
CA GLN A 153 8.02 23.00 18.01
C GLN A 153 6.67 22.42 18.47
N LEU A 154 5.66 23.26 18.56
CA LEU A 154 4.29 22.80 18.77
C LEU A 154 3.75 22.14 17.52
N PRO A 155 3.00 21.03 17.65
CA PRO A 155 2.40 20.42 16.48
C PRO A 155 1.33 21.33 15.88
N ASP A 156 1.19 21.26 14.54
CA ASP A 156 0.14 21.93 13.78
C ASP A 156 0.14 23.47 13.89
N GLU A 157 1.29 24.10 14.03
CA GLU A 157 1.37 25.57 13.93
C GLU A 157 1.43 26.05 12.47
N GLN A 158 2.17 25.34 11.62
CA GLN A 158 2.27 25.61 10.19
C GLN A 158 1.49 24.59 9.36
N MET A 159 1.64 23.30 9.71
CA MET A 159 1.07 22.16 9.00
C MET A 159 0.73 21.06 9.99
N ALA A 160 -0.45 20.45 9.86
CA ALA A 160 -0.75 19.20 10.55
C ALA A 160 0.02 18.05 9.90
N CYS A 161 0.94 17.46 10.64
CA CYS A 161 1.74 16.32 10.18
C CYS A 161 1.78 15.22 11.23
N PHE A 162 2.03 13.99 10.75
CA PHE A 162 2.06 12.78 11.57
C PHE A 162 3.25 11.93 11.14
N ASP A 163 3.92 11.28 12.12
CA ASP A 163 5.05 10.39 11.82
C ASP A 163 4.60 9.09 11.13
N PHE A 164 3.41 8.60 11.44
CA PHE A 164 2.95 7.33 10.92
C PHE A 164 1.43 7.23 10.84
N LEU A 165 0.91 6.92 9.64
CA LEU A 165 -0.53 6.80 9.37
C LEU A 165 -0.93 5.43 8.78
N TYR A 166 -0.05 4.42 8.82
CA TYR A 166 -0.40 3.10 8.29
C TYR A 166 -1.39 2.37 9.19
N TYR A 167 -1.17 2.40 10.51
CA TYR A 167 -2.02 1.77 11.50
C TYR A 167 -3.06 2.77 12.03
N VAL A 168 -3.98 3.14 11.15
CA VAL A 168 -5.12 4.00 11.51
C VAL A 168 -6.40 3.32 11.10
N GLY A 169 -7.35 3.23 12.04
CA GLY A 169 -8.67 2.68 11.84
C GLY A 169 -9.69 3.44 12.67
N GLU A 170 -10.94 3.04 12.64
CA GLU A 170 -11.98 3.61 13.50
C GLU A 170 -12.58 2.57 14.44
N VAL A 171 -12.83 1.38 13.94
CA VAL A 171 -13.50 0.32 14.71
C VAL A 171 -12.70 -0.97 14.78
N GLN A 172 -11.71 -1.16 13.91
CA GLN A 172 -10.98 -2.42 13.78
C GLN A 172 -9.53 -2.20 13.30
N ASN A 173 -8.64 -3.13 13.69
CA ASN A 173 -7.28 -3.21 13.15
C ASN A 173 -7.31 -3.51 11.67
N PHE A 174 -6.34 -2.97 10.94
CA PHE A 174 -6.18 -3.24 9.52
C PHE A 174 -7.49 -3.05 8.72
N GLU A 175 -8.27 -2.01 9.04
CA GLU A 175 -9.53 -1.72 8.34
C GLU A 175 -9.40 -1.68 6.82
N PHE A 176 -8.22 -1.40 6.31
CA PHE A 176 -7.95 -1.39 4.89
C PHE A 176 -8.10 -2.77 4.21
N ASN A 177 -8.12 -3.87 4.96
CA ASN A 177 -8.40 -5.21 4.42
C ASN A 177 -9.88 -5.37 4.00
N TYR A 178 -10.77 -4.57 4.55
CA TYR A 178 -12.21 -4.73 4.35
C TYR A 178 -12.74 -3.84 3.24
N GLU A 179 -13.80 -4.28 2.56
CA GLU A 179 -14.50 -3.50 1.54
C GLU A 179 -15.09 -2.19 2.07
N TRP A 180 -15.53 -2.21 3.31
CA TRP A 180 -16.11 -1.03 3.97
C TRP A 180 -15.07 -0.02 4.45
N SER A 181 -13.78 -0.25 4.30
CA SER A 181 -12.71 0.68 4.70
C SER A 181 -13.00 2.11 4.25
N PRO A 182 -13.17 3.07 5.18
CA PRO A 182 -13.55 4.43 4.80
C PRO A 182 -12.45 5.12 3.97
N ALA A 183 -11.18 4.86 4.28
CA ALA A 183 -10.06 5.42 3.53
C ALA A 183 -10.00 4.86 2.09
N TRP A 184 -10.28 3.56 1.91
CA TRP A 184 -10.36 2.97 0.58
C TRP A 184 -11.53 3.54 -0.22
N ARG A 185 -12.74 3.49 0.34
CA ARG A 185 -13.95 3.99 -0.34
C ARG A 185 -13.91 5.46 -0.70
N PHE A 186 -13.26 6.27 0.15
CA PHE A 186 -13.16 7.71 -0.08
C PHE A 186 -12.03 8.07 -1.05
N ALA A 187 -10.87 7.44 -0.95
CA ALA A 187 -9.67 7.83 -1.68
C ALA A 187 -9.12 6.71 -2.59
N GLY A 188 -8.99 5.50 -2.07
CA GLY A 188 -8.30 4.42 -2.77
C GLY A 188 -8.96 4.03 -4.09
N THR A 189 -10.30 3.93 -4.12
CA THR A 189 -11.07 3.63 -5.34
C THR A 189 -10.90 4.69 -6.43
N HIS A 190 -10.49 5.91 -6.08
CA HIS A 190 -10.28 7.03 -7.01
C HIS A 190 -8.83 7.26 -7.41
N ALA A 191 -7.88 6.53 -6.82
CA ALA A 191 -6.46 6.67 -7.08
C ALA A 191 -6.05 5.94 -8.39
N HIS A 192 -6.55 6.46 -9.53
CA HIS A 192 -6.22 5.93 -10.85
C HIS A 192 -4.83 6.36 -11.29
N TRP A 193 -4.21 5.50 -12.11
CA TRP A 193 -2.91 5.75 -12.69
C TRP A 193 -2.92 6.93 -13.66
N THR A 194 -1.76 7.56 -13.83
CA THR A 194 -1.60 8.53 -14.95
C THR A 194 -1.68 7.79 -16.29
N SER A 195 -2.07 8.52 -17.35
CA SER A 195 -2.10 7.97 -18.70
C SER A 195 -0.73 7.44 -19.12
N ARG A 196 0.36 8.10 -18.69
CA ARG A 196 1.73 7.64 -18.93
C ARG A 196 1.97 6.24 -18.33
N MET A 197 1.60 6.04 -17.07
CA MET A 197 1.77 4.74 -16.41
C MET A 197 0.97 3.65 -17.10
N VAL A 198 -0.26 3.95 -17.52
CA VAL A 198 -1.10 3.01 -18.27
C VAL A 198 -0.45 2.67 -19.63
N SER A 199 0.00 3.67 -20.38
CA SER A 199 0.62 3.42 -21.69
C SER A 199 1.90 2.57 -21.60
N LEU A 200 2.73 2.80 -20.56
CA LEU A 200 3.93 1.97 -20.35
C LEU A 200 3.58 0.52 -19.98
N ALA A 201 2.54 0.33 -19.16
CA ALA A 201 2.05 -1.01 -18.82
C ALA A 201 1.45 -1.73 -20.04
N GLU A 202 0.73 -1.01 -20.88
CA GLU A 202 0.21 -1.54 -22.15
C GLU A 202 1.32 -1.94 -23.11
N GLU A 203 2.38 -1.14 -23.24
CA GLU A 203 3.58 -1.47 -24.03
C GLU A 203 4.24 -2.76 -23.53
N ALA A 204 4.38 -2.88 -22.20
CA ALA A 204 4.91 -4.09 -21.60
C ALA A 204 4.03 -5.32 -21.88
N LEU A 205 2.71 -5.20 -21.74
CA LEU A 205 1.75 -6.28 -22.03
C LEU A 205 1.75 -6.69 -23.49
N ARG A 206 1.86 -5.74 -24.43
CA ARG A 206 1.99 -6.04 -25.87
C ARG A 206 3.25 -6.87 -26.15
N SER A 207 4.35 -6.50 -25.52
CA SER A 207 5.59 -7.28 -25.61
C SER A 207 5.44 -8.68 -25.03
N VAL A 208 4.78 -8.80 -23.87
CA VAL A 208 4.51 -10.08 -23.20
C VAL A 208 3.63 -11.01 -24.04
N PHE A 209 2.62 -10.46 -24.69
CA PHE A 209 1.68 -11.25 -25.52
C PHE A 209 2.13 -11.41 -26.96
N GLY A 210 3.19 -10.71 -27.40
CA GLY A 210 3.70 -10.76 -28.77
C GLY A 210 2.72 -10.17 -29.80
N ILE A 211 1.96 -9.13 -29.40
CA ILE A 211 0.97 -8.44 -30.24
C ILE A 211 1.47 -7.05 -30.66
N ASN A 212 0.93 -6.54 -31.79
CA ASN A 212 1.30 -5.26 -32.35
C ASN A 212 0.60 -4.09 -31.63
N GLU A 213 1.08 -2.86 -31.88
CA GLU A 213 0.52 -1.63 -31.27
C GLU A 213 -0.97 -1.39 -31.62
N GLU A 214 -1.41 -1.83 -32.80
CA GLU A 214 -2.79 -1.65 -33.29
C GLU A 214 -3.77 -2.70 -32.73
N GLU A 215 -3.25 -3.80 -32.14
CA GLU A 215 -4.07 -4.87 -31.60
C GLU A 215 -4.54 -4.54 -30.19
N GLU A 216 -5.76 -4.89 -29.86
CA GLU A 216 -6.28 -4.75 -28.49
C GLU A 216 -5.59 -5.74 -27.57
N ILE A 217 -5.26 -5.29 -26.36
CA ILE A 217 -4.71 -6.17 -25.31
C ILE A 217 -5.80 -7.19 -24.92
N PRO A 218 -5.54 -8.49 -25.08
CA PRO A 218 -6.51 -9.51 -24.72
C PRO A 218 -6.79 -9.48 -23.21
N ARG A 219 -7.99 -9.87 -22.82
CA ARG A 219 -8.31 -10.04 -21.40
C ARG A 219 -7.39 -11.09 -20.77
N PHE A 220 -6.95 -10.81 -19.55
CA PHE A 220 -6.02 -11.69 -18.84
C PHE A 220 -6.36 -11.73 -17.35
N ILE A 221 -5.90 -12.78 -16.67
CA ILE A 221 -5.86 -12.87 -15.22
C ILE A 221 -4.46 -12.47 -14.79
N SER A 222 -4.35 -11.54 -13.87
CA SER A 222 -3.08 -11.17 -13.25
C SER A 222 -2.85 -11.91 -11.94
N ILE A 223 -1.61 -12.29 -11.66
CA ILE A 223 -1.20 -12.95 -10.42
C ILE A 223 -0.08 -12.15 -9.78
N HIS A 224 -0.18 -11.93 -8.46
CA HIS A 224 0.92 -11.43 -7.67
C HIS A 224 1.31 -12.43 -6.59
N VAL A 225 2.55 -12.96 -6.70
CA VAL A 225 3.14 -13.87 -5.72
C VAL A 225 4.16 -13.12 -4.88
N ARG A 226 3.97 -13.11 -3.57
CA ARG A 226 4.88 -12.47 -2.62
C ARG A 226 5.72 -13.52 -1.91
N HIS A 227 7.02 -13.53 -2.15
CA HIS A 227 8.00 -14.39 -1.48
C HIS A 227 9.04 -13.58 -0.70
N GLY A 228 9.81 -12.77 -1.33
CA GLY A 228 10.86 -11.86 -0.86
C GLY A 228 11.05 -11.75 0.66
N ASP A 229 10.57 -10.66 1.24
CA ASP A 229 10.65 -10.40 2.68
C ASP A 229 9.76 -11.34 3.53
N PHE A 230 8.74 -11.99 2.95
CA PHE A 230 7.94 -12.99 3.64
C PHE A 230 8.77 -14.20 4.07
N ARG A 231 9.87 -14.49 3.39
CA ARG A 231 10.81 -15.56 3.77
C ARG A 231 11.35 -15.38 5.19
N GLN A 232 11.64 -14.15 5.61
CA GLN A 232 12.09 -13.88 6.98
C GLN A 232 10.97 -14.15 8.00
N TYR A 233 9.74 -13.81 7.67
CA TYR A 233 8.59 -14.09 8.51
C TYR A 233 8.34 -15.61 8.60
N CYS A 234 8.39 -16.32 7.47
CA CYS A 234 8.31 -17.77 7.42
C CYS A 234 9.31 -18.43 8.38
N ASN A 235 10.58 -18.04 8.27
CA ASN A 235 11.64 -18.58 9.10
C ASN A 235 11.42 -18.31 10.58
N SER A 236 10.86 -17.15 10.95
CA SER A 236 10.60 -16.79 12.34
C SER A 236 9.42 -17.55 12.96
N VAL A 237 8.39 -17.89 12.17
CA VAL A 237 7.15 -18.52 12.65
C VAL A 237 7.17 -20.05 12.51
N PHE A 238 7.74 -20.57 11.42
CA PHE A 238 7.69 -22.00 11.08
C PHE A 238 9.06 -22.70 11.17
N GLY A 239 10.13 -22.00 11.58
CA GLY A 239 11.49 -22.53 11.55
C GLY A 239 12.06 -22.52 10.14
N ASN A 240 13.26 -23.09 9.97
CA ASN A 240 13.97 -23.08 8.67
C ASN A 240 13.38 -24.03 7.61
N GLU A 241 12.14 -24.46 7.76
CA GLU A 241 11.45 -25.29 6.79
C GLU A 241 10.75 -24.42 5.75
N GLU A 242 11.50 -23.88 4.81
CA GLU A 242 10.98 -23.04 3.72
C GLU A 242 9.93 -23.78 2.87
N GLU A 243 10.07 -25.08 2.69
CA GLU A 243 9.17 -25.89 1.85
C GLU A 243 7.71 -25.90 2.32
N GLY A 244 7.45 -25.68 3.61
CA GLY A 244 6.08 -25.66 4.18
C GLY A 244 5.50 -24.25 4.31
N CYS A 245 6.21 -23.20 3.91
CA CYS A 245 5.77 -21.82 4.15
C CYS A 245 5.08 -21.17 2.95
N PHE A 246 5.65 -21.30 1.76
CA PHE A 246 5.08 -20.71 0.55
C PHE A 246 4.09 -21.67 -0.11
N ALA A 247 2.97 -21.11 -0.58
CA ALA A 247 2.01 -21.87 -1.33
C ALA A 247 2.61 -22.31 -2.68
N PRO A 248 2.40 -23.55 -3.10
CA PRO A 248 2.90 -24.04 -4.38
C PRO A 248 2.15 -23.40 -5.56
N LEU A 249 2.75 -23.39 -6.75
CA LEU A 249 2.13 -22.88 -7.97
C LEU A 249 0.78 -23.55 -8.28
N SER A 250 0.58 -24.79 -7.86
CA SER A 250 -0.70 -25.51 -8.00
C SER A 250 -1.86 -24.84 -7.25
N ALA A 251 -1.59 -24.20 -6.10
CA ALA A 251 -2.60 -23.42 -5.39
C ALA A 251 -3.05 -22.20 -6.20
N TYR A 252 -2.11 -21.47 -6.80
CA TYR A 252 -2.42 -20.36 -7.70
C TYR A 252 -3.17 -20.84 -8.96
N SER A 253 -2.79 -22.00 -9.52
CA SER A 253 -3.50 -22.58 -10.68
C SER A 253 -4.95 -22.89 -10.36
N THR A 254 -5.22 -23.46 -9.17
CA THR A 254 -6.60 -23.70 -8.71
C THR A 254 -7.41 -22.41 -8.64
N ARG A 255 -6.82 -21.33 -8.12
CA ARG A 255 -7.51 -20.02 -8.05
C ARG A 255 -7.75 -19.40 -9.43
N VAL A 256 -6.80 -19.58 -10.36
CA VAL A 256 -6.98 -19.14 -11.76
C VAL A 256 -8.17 -19.87 -12.40
N ASP A 257 -8.29 -21.18 -12.20
CA ASP A 257 -9.39 -21.97 -12.76
C ASP A 257 -10.75 -21.56 -12.16
N GLU A 258 -10.79 -21.28 -10.86
CA GLU A 258 -11.99 -20.73 -10.20
C GLU A 258 -12.40 -19.38 -10.79
N ILE A 259 -11.43 -18.46 -11.02
CA ILE A 259 -11.71 -17.14 -11.64
C ILE A 259 -12.20 -17.31 -13.07
N LYS A 260 -11.59 -18.20 -13.87
CA LYS A 260 -12.06 -18.48 -15.23
C LYS A 260 -13.51 -18.96 -15.26
N ALA A 261 -13.85 -19.87 -14.36
CA ALA A 261 -15.22 -20.36 -14.22
C ALA A 261 -16.19 -19.23 -13.84
N ASP A 262 -15.85 -18.42 -12.84
CA ASP A 262 -16.69 -17.30 -12.39
C ASP A 262 -16.89 -16.24 -13.50
N LEU A 263 -15.83 -15.89 -14.24
CA LEU A 263 -15.90 -14.93 -15.33
C LEU A 263 -16.78 -15.45 -16.48
N TRP A 264 -16.69 -16.74 -16.78
CA TRP A 264 -17.56 -17.38 -17.76
C TRP A 264 -19.02 -17.42 -17.31
N GLU A 265 -19.29 -17.87 -16.09
CA GLU A 265 -20.64 -18.02 -15.56
C GLU A 265 -21.36 -16.69 -15.38
N ARG A 266 -20.68 -15.65 -14.90
CA ARG A 266 -21.30 -14.37 -14.60
C ARG A 266 -21.37 -13.43 -15.78
N HIS A 267 -20.35 -13.45 -16.65
CA HIS A 267 -20.17 -12.43 -17.69
C HIS A 267 -20.05 -13.01 -19.10
N GLY A 268 -19.98 -14.35 -19.27
CA GLY A 268 -19.70 -14.98 -20.56
C GLY A 268 -18.31 -14.63 -21.10
N ILE A 269 -17.38 -14.31 -20.21
CA ILE A 269 -16.01 -13.88 -20.55
C ILE A 269 -15.09 -15.10 -20.49
N GLU A 270 -14.51 -15.43 -21.64
CA GLU A 270 -13.43 -16.43 -21.72
C GLU A 270 -12.08 -15.74 -21.57
N VAL A 271 -11.22 -16.24 -20.69
CA VAL A 271 -9.88 -15.71 -20.44
C VAL A 271 -8.85 -16.85 -20.51
N GLU A 272 -7.96 -16.77 -21.47
CA GLU A 272 -6.88 -17.75 -21.65
C GLU A 272 -5.55 -17.25 -21.07
N ARG A 273 -5.30 -15.94 -21.13
CA ARG A 273 -4.03 -15.34 -20.77
C ARG A 273 -3.90 -15.15 -19.27
N VAL A 274 -2.74 -15.51 -18.74
CA VAL A 274 -2.36 -15.31 -17.34
C VAL A 274 -1.02 -14.60 -17.30
N VAL A 275 -0.88 -13.58 -16.47
CA VAL A 275 0.37 -12.82 -16.29
C VAL A 275 0.78 -12.85 -14.84
N VAL A 276 1.98 -13.33 -14.55
CA VAL A 276 2.53 -13.49 -13.20
C VAL A 276 3.58 -12.42 -12.93
N MET A 277 3.47 -11.80 -11.77
CA MET A 277 4.44 -10.87 -11.21
C MET A 277 4.83 -11.35 -9.81
N SER A 278 6.12 -11.35 -9.50
CA SER A 278 6.65 -11.83 -8.21
C SER A 278 8.01 -11.21 -7.93
N ASP A 279 8.36 -11.14 -6.65
CA ASP A 279 9.69 -10.84 -6.16
C ASP A 279 10.56 -12.12 -5.95
N GLU A 280 10.12 -13.26 -6.51
CA GLU A 280 10.88 -14.52 -6.49
C GLU A 280 12.13 -14.43 -7.35
N GLN A 281 13.22 -15.03 -6.86
CA GLN A 281 14.53 -15.03 -7.53
C GLN A 281 14.94 -16.42 -8.02
N ASP A 282 14.20 -17.47 -7.65
CA ASP A 282 14.52 -18.84 -8.04
C ASP A 282 14.17 -19.11 -9.52
N PRO A 283 15.16 -19.45 -10.36
CA PRO A 283 14.92 -19.78 -11.77
C PRO A 283 14.05 -21.04 -11.96
N GLU A 284 14.10 -22.01 -11.05
CA GLU A 284 13.30 -23.25 -11.13
C GLU A 284 11.82 -22.93 -10.89
N TRP A 285 11.52 -22.03 -9.97
CA TRP A 285 10.18 -21.55 -9.75
C TRP A 285 9.61 -20.84 -11.01
N TRP A 286 10.41 -20.00 -11.66
CA TRP A 286 10.02 -19.32 -12.90
C TRP A 286 9.87 -20.29 -14.08
N ALA A 287 10.66 -21.37 -14.13
CA ALA A 287 10.47 -22.46 -15.10
C ALA A 287 9.09 -23.11 -14.90
N GLY A 288 8.69 -23.37 -13.65
CA GLY A 288 7.36 -23.87 -13.32
C GLY A 288 6.22 -22.96 -13.78
N VAL A 289 6.36 -21.64 -13.64
CA VAL A 289 5.40 -20.65 -14.18
C VAL A 289 5.26 -20.80 -15.70
N THR A 290 6.38 -20.99 -16.40
CA THR A 290 6.41 -21.16 -17.85
C THR A 290 5.78 -22.50 -18.29
N GLU A 291 6.00 -23.58 -17.54
CA GLU A 291 5.39 -24.89 -17.79
C GLU A 291 3.86 -24.86 -17.69
N LEU A 292 3.31 -23.99 -16.83
CA LEU A 292 1.87 -23.74 -16.75
C LEU A 292 1.32 -22.95 -17.94
N GLY A 293 2.17 -22.50 -18.87
CA GLY A 293 1.79 -21.67 -20.00
C GLY A 293 1.48 -20.21 -19.63
N TRP A 294 1.92 -19.78 -18.46
CA TRP A 294 1.70 -18.43 -17.97
C TRP A 294 2.78 -17.45 -18.48
N ASN A 295 2.39 -16.23 -18.67
CA ASN A 295 3.27 -15.15 -19.12
C ASN A 295 3.90 -14.42 -17.90
N THR A 296 5.06 -13.83 -18.11
CA THR A 296 5.75 -13.01 -17.11
C THR A 296 6.24 -11.71 -17.71
N VAL A 297 6.27 -10.64 -16.93
CA VAL A 297 6.87 -9.37 -17.34
C VAL A 297 8.36 -9.43 -17.08
N ASN A 298 9.17 -9.56 -18.14
CA ASN A 298 10.62 -9.55 -17.99
C ASN A 298 11.17 -8.14 -18.12
N HIS A 299 11.29 -7.45 -16.98
CA HIS A 299 11.79 -6.08 -16.90
C HIS A 299 13.23 -5.93 -17.39
N GLY A 300 14.06 -6.97 -17.26
CA GLY A 300 15.43 -6.97 -17.82
C GLY A 300 15.43 -6.94 -19.36
N THR A 301 14.60 -7.78 -20.01
CA THR A 301 14.46 -7.76 -21.46
C THR A 301 13.86 -6.46 -21.97
N LEU A 302 12.91 -5.88 -21.23
CA LEU A 302 12.31 -4.59 -21.54
C LEU A 302 13.22 -3.41 -21.25
N GLN A 303 14.30 -3.64 -20.50
CA GLN A 303 15.22 -2.60 -20.00
C GLN A 303 14.45 -1.52 -19.22
N THR A 304 13.50 -1.95 -18.37
CA THR A 304 12.59 -1.03 -17.68
C THR A 304 13.34 -0.11 -16.72
N GLU A 305 14.26 -0.67 -15.94
CA GLU A 305 15.06 0.12 -14.99
C GLU A 305 15.98 1.11 -15.69
N GLU A 306 16.65 0.70 -16.76
CA GLU A 306 17.56 1.53 -17.53
C GLU A 306 16.84 2.68 -18.23
N LYS A 307 15.62 2.44 -18.73
CA LYS A 307 14.85 3.45 -19.47
C LYS A 307 14.13 4.44 -18.57
N TYR A 308 13.62 3.97 -17.43
CA TYR A 308 12.69 4.73 -16.63
C TYR A 308 13.11 4.91 -15.17
N GLY A 309 14.06 4.10 -14.67
CA GLY A 309 14.54 4.12 -13.29
C GLY A 309 14.02 2.96 -12.45
N ARG A 310 14.65 2.76 -11.28
CA ARG A 310 14.44 1.61 -10.39
C ARG A 310 13.04 1.42 -9.83
N TRP A 311 12.23 2.46 -9.80
CA TRP A 311 10.85 2.38 -9.37
C TRP A 311 9.94 1.69 -10.40
N TYR A 312 10.26 1.81 -11.69
CA TYR A 312 9.33 1.44 -12.74
C TYR A 312 9.02 -0.05 -12.85
N PRO A 313 9.93 -0.99 -12.57
CA PRO A 313 9.54 -2.41 -12.53
C PRO A 313 8.36 -2.67 -11.59
N VAL A 314 8.47 -2.29 -10.32
CA VAL A 314 7.39 -2.52 -9.34
C VAL A 314 6.14 -1.67 -9.61
N LEU A 315 6.31 -0.45 -10.15
CA LEU A 315 5.17 0.40 -10.50
C LEU A 315 4.39 -0.17 -11.68
N LEU A 316 5.07 -0.64 -12.73
CA LEU A 316 4.43 -1.26 -13.89
C LEU A 316 3.74 -2.57 -13.51
N ASP A 317 4.36 -3.38 -12.66
CA ASP A 317 3.70 -4.56 -12.09
C ASP A 317 2.41 -4.20 -11.38
N ALA A 318 2.41 -3.14 -10.55
CA ALA A 318 1.21 -2.69 -9.85
C ALA A 318 0.11 -2.18 -10.81
N VAL A 319 0.50 -1.55 -11.93
CA VAL A 319 -0.45 -1.13 -12.98
C VAL A 319 -1.03 -2.36 -13.66
N ILE A 320 -0.19 -3.29 -14.13
CA ILE A 320 -0.60 -4.50 -14.86
C ILE A 320 -1.52 -5.36 -13.98
N GLN A 321 -1.19 -5.51 -12.69
CA GLN A 321 -2.05 -6.23 -11.75
C GLN A 321 -3.46 -5.67 -11.70
N SER A 322 -3.61 -4.36 -11.77
CA SER A 322 -4.92 -3.69 -11.73
C SER A 322 -5.68 -3.70 -13.06
N MET A 323 -5.06 -4.13 -14.17
CA MET A 323 -5.68 -4.19 -15.51
C MET A 323 -6.34 -5.54 -15.81
N GLY A 324 -6.11 -6.56 -14.99
CA GLY A 324 -6.66 -7.89 -15.18
C GLY A 324 -8.19 -7.90 -15.17
N ALA A 325 -8.81 -8.79 -15.94
CA ALA A 325 -10.22 -9.14 -15.81
C ALA A 325 -10.49 -9.96 -14.54
N GLY A 326 -9.43 -10.60 -14.02
CA GLY A 326 -9.40 -11.28 -12.73
C GLY A 326 -8.03 -11.17 -12.10
N PHE A 327 -7.96 -11.41 -10.78
CA PHE A 327 -6.71 -11.30 -10.02
C PHE A 327 -6.57 -12.39 -8.97
N VAL A 328 -5.37 -12.98 -8.87
CA VAL A 328 -4.98 -13.87 -7.78
C VAL A 328 -3.85 -13.24 -6.98
N GLY A 329 -4.05 -13.06 -5.69
CA GLY A 329 -3.07 -12.43 -4.80
C GLY A 329 -2.53 -13.38 -3.74
N THR A 330 -1.43 -12.97 -3.11
CA THR A 330 -0.90 -13.62 -1.90
C THR A 330 -1.52 -12.98 -0.66
N ASP A 331 -2.10 -13.77 0.21
CA ASP A 331 -2.67 -13.33 1.49
C ASP A 331 -1.65 -12.50 2.30
N LYS A 332 -2.14 -11.49 3.02
CA LYS A 332 -1.34 -10.53 3.82
C LYS A 332 -0.37 -9.63 3.03
N SER A 333 -0.32 -9.75 1.71
CA SER A 333 0.44 -8.81 0.88
C SER A 333 -0.38 -7.56 0.60
N THR A 334 0.10 -6.39 1.06
CA THR A 334 -0.57 -5.10 0.80
C THR A 334 -0.62 -4.77 -0.70
N MET A 335 0.39 -5.20 -1.48
CA MET A 335 0.38 -5.02 -2.93
C MET A 335 -0.73 -5.85 -3.58
N SER A 336 -0.85 -7.14 -3.18
CA SER A 336 -1.95 -8.00 -3.62
C SER A 336 -3.31 -7.42 -3.24
N LEU A 337 -3.48 -6.98 -2.00
CA LEU A 337 -4.72 -6.40 -1.53
C LEU A 337 -5.17 -5.17 -2.33
N ILE A 338 -4.24 -4.26 -2.65
CA ILE A 338 -4.57 -3.06 -3.44
C ILE A 338 -4.90 -3.44 -4.88
N ALA A 339 -4.18 -4.39 -5.48
CA ALA A 339 -4.48 -4.89 -6.82
C ALA A 339 -5.86 -5.56 -6.87
N GLN A 340 -6.18 -6.41 -5.89
CA GLN A 340 -7.49 -7.03 -5.73
C GLN A 340 -8.60 -5.97 -5.72
N LYS A 341 -8.52 -5.01 -4.81
CA LYS A 341 -9.52 -3.95 -4.68
C LYS A 341 -9.69 -3.13 -5.97
N ARG A 342 -8.61 -2.89 -6.70
CA ARG A 342 -8.69 -2.20 -8.00
C ARG A 342 -9.37 -3.02 -9.06
N VAL A 343 -9.06 -4.31 -9.17
CA VAL A 343 -9.70 -5.21 -10.13
C VAL A 343 -11.20 -5.31 -9.84
N GLU A 344 -11.59 -5.42 -8.57
CA GLU A 344 -12.99 -5.44 -8.15
C GLU A 344 -13.71 -4.10 -8.45
N ASP A 345 -13.13 -2.97 -8.03
CA ASP A 345 -13.79 -1.67 -8.13
C ASP A 345 -13.71 -1.03 -9.53
N TRP A 346 -12.63 -1.29 -10.28
CA TRP A 346 -12.43 -0.62 -11.58
C TRP A 346 -12.87 -1.45 -12.77
N ASN A 347 -12.77 -2.79 -12.67
CA ASN A 347 -13.02 -3.71 -13.77
C ASN A 347 -14.23 -4.62 -13.52
N GLU A 348 -14.87 -4.52 -12.35
CA GLU A 348 -15.90 -5.47 -11.90
C GLU A 348 -15.42 -6.93 -11.97
N GLY A 349 -14.10 -7.11 -11.80
CA GLY A 349 -13.43 -8.39 -11.98
C GLY A 349 -13.55 -9.32 -10.76
N THR A 350 -13.26 -10.58 -10.99
CA THR A 350 -13.27 -11.61 -9.94
C THR A 350 -11.88 -11.79 -9.35
N THR A 351 -11.79 -11.91 -8.04
CA THR A 351 -10.50 -12.05 -7.35
C THR A 351 -10.46 -13.24 -6.40
N ARG A 352 -9.27 -13.74 -6.15
CA ARG A 352 -8.99 -14.82 -5.19
C ARG A 352 -7.68 -14.52 -4.47
N GLU A 353 -7.55 -15.05 -3.25
CA GLU A 353 -6.31 -15.04 -2.49
C GLU A 353 -5.79 -16.46 -2.30
N VAL A 354 -4.46 -16.60 -2.34
CA VAL A 354 -3.75 -17.81 -1.98
C VAL A 354 -3.14 -17.61 -0.60
N ARG A 355 -3.51 -18.47 0.34
CA ARG A 355 -2.96 -18.49 1.69
C ARG A 355 -1.63 -19.23 1.71
N TRP A 356 -0.81 -18.91 2.69
CA TRP A 356 0.52 -19.49 2.89
C TRP A 356 0.77 -19.76 4.37
N GLY A 357 1.84 -20.49 4.70
CA GLY A 357 2.27 -20.72 6.07
C GLY A 357 2.09 -22.12 6.62
N ARG A 358 1.37 -23.03 5.93
CA ARG A 358 1.26 -24.47 6.22
C ARG A 358 0.80 -25.19 4.96
N ASP A 359 1.09 -26.50 4.86
CA ASP A 359 0.71 -27.34 3.70
C ASP A 359 -0.80 -27.33 3.38
N ASP A 360 -1.65 -27.06 4.38
CA ASP A 360 -3.11 -27.02 4.24
C ASP A 360 -3.69 -25.58 4.31
N ALA A 361 -2.84 -24.55 4.36
CA ALA A 361 -3.30 -23.18 4.57
C ALA A 361 -4.25 -22.70 3.48
N ASP A 362 -4.07 -23.17 2.23
CA ASP A 362 -4.91 -22.81 1.09
C ASP A 362 -6.09 -23.79 0.86
N GLN A 363 -6.29 -24.79 1.71
CA GLN A 363 -7.47 -25.65 1.61
C GLN A 363 -8.73 -24.86 1.93
N HIS A 364 -9.79 -25.09 1.14
CA HIS A 364 -11.09 -24.44 1.27
C HIS A 364 -11.71 -24.65 2.67
N ARG A 365 -11.43 -23.74 3.60
CA ARG A 365 -12.38 -23.47 4.66
C ARG A 365 -13.17 -22.21 4.27
N LYS A 366 -14.50 -22.37 4.07
CA LYS A 366 -15.39 -21.22 4.22
C LYS A 366 -15.02 -20.57 5.54
N ARG A 367 -14.67 -19.27 5.53
CA ARG A 367 -14.43 -18.53 6.77
C ARG A 367 -15.67 -18.67 7.63
N ASP A 368 -15.60 -19.45 8.69
CA ASP A 368 -16.55 -19.33 9.79
C ASP A 368 -16.25 -17.99 10.47
N LEU A 369 -17.29 -17.18 10.64
CA LEU A 369 -17.18 -15.85 11.28
C LEU A 369 -16.56 -15.93 12.68
N ASP A 370 -16.58 -17.08 13.32
CA ASP A 370 -15.97 -17.35 14.62
C ASP A 370 -14.42 -17.52 14.56
N GLU A 371 -13.84 -17.94 13.43
CA GLU A 371 -12.39 -18.01 13.27
C GLU A 371 -11.77 -16.62 13.07
N ILE A 372 -12.49 -15.68 12.46
CA ILE A 372 -12.04 -14.29 12.30
C ILE A 372 -11.84 -13.62 13.66
N ALA A 373 -12.67 -13.94 14.64
CA ALA A 373 -12.54 -13.43 16.00
C ALA A 373 -11.31 -14.00 16.72
N HIS A 374 -10.87 -15.21 16.41
CA HIS A 374 -9.74 -15.86 17.09
C HIS A 374 -8.38 -15.45 16.52
N GLU A 375 -8.26 -15.19 15.21
CA GLU A 375 -7.02 -14.69 14.58
C GLU A 375 -6.73 -13.21 14.91
N LEU A 376 -7.73 -12.48 15.41
CA LEU A 376 -7.57 -11.08 15.82
C LEU A 376 -7.00 -10.93 17.25
N TYR A 377 -6.85 -12.01 18.01
CA TYR A 377 -6.46 -11.98 19.41
C TYR A 377 -5.07 -12.57 19.72
N PHE A 378 -4.26 -12.90 18.70
CA PHE A 378 -2.88 -13.36 18.92
C PHE A 378 -1.87 -12.62 18.07
#